data_8bd75f174d6ce3930c4a70bdc26a41ce
#
_entry.id   8bd75f174d6ce3930c4a70bdc26a41ce
#
_cell.length_a   1.000
_cell.length_b   1.000
_cell.length_c   1.000
_cell.angle_alpha   90.00
_cell.angle_beta   90.00
_cell.angle_gamma   90.00
#
_symmetry.space_group_name_H-M   'P 1'
#
loop_
_entity.id
_entity.type
_entity.pdbx_description
1 polymer ?
#
loop_
_entity_poly.entity_id
_entity_poly.type
_entity_poly.pdbx_seq_one_letter_code
_entity_poly.pdbx_strand_id
1 'polypeptide(L)'
;MKLKKIAVAACALALLTACGKNQNANVENTAANQPAAEEKVENKREDGLNIVTSTYITRDLAQEIAGDSGTVTSLIPKGQGVHGFEPSPKDMNMLKEADLFIYNGAGLESWVDTVKDTMGEDGAAVEASEGIELLAGGHHHHHDGEEAHEHDHDADEHDHDHDAAEHDHDHDAAEHDHDHDAAEHDHDHDAADHDHDHDAADHDHDHDHGGKDPHVWMSVQNAKQMAQNIADAMIKQDPGNKANYEANLAELNKKLDSLDSSFKETLAKAKTKDIVVSHEAYGYLAKEYGLHQIPIEGINSESEPDPKAMKEIIELMKEKNIKTVFTEPNEDDKIAQTIASETGAEVKELDPLEYESDQNYIERMENNLKVLESALE
;
A
#
# COMPACT_ATOMS: atom_id res chain seq x y z
N MET A 1 3.50 -6.82 61.14
CA MET A 1 2.90 -6.06 62.25
C MET A 1 2.71 -4.61 61.81
N LYS A 2 1.50 -4.12 62.06
CA LYS A 2 0.91 -2.77 61.99
C LYS A 2 0.04 -2.50 60.76
N LEU A 3 -1.26 -2.88 60.93
CA LEU A 3 -2.43 -2.28 60.29
C LEU A 3 -2.51 -0.79 60.62
N LYS A 4 -2.92 0.04 59.68
CA LYS A 4 -3.64 1.28 60.00
C LYS A 4 -4.91 1.36 59.16
N LYS A 5 -6.01 1.36 59.90
CA LYS A 5 -7.40 1.60 59.51
C LYS A 5 -7.64 3.11 59.39
N ILE A 6 -8.83 3.46 58.84
CA ILE A 6 -9.53 4.74 59.05
C ILE A 6 -9.78 5.42 57.71
N ALA A 7 -10.96 5.94 57.33
CA ALA A 7 -12.27 6.03 57.93
C ALA A 7 -13.27 6.41 56.79
N VAL A 8 -14.47 5.90 56.95
CA VAL A 8 -15.65 6.27 56.20
C VAL A 8 -16.19 7.58 56.76
N ALA A 9 -16.53 8.54 55.88
CA ALA A 9 -17.37 9.66 56.24
C ALA A 9 -18.58 9.73 55.29
N ALA A 10 -19.72 9.30 55.79
CA ALA A 10 -21.04 9.55 55.23
C ALA A 10 -21.49 10.94 55.65
N CYS A 11 -22.04 11.73 54.75
CA CYS A 11 -22.85 12.89 55.08
C CYS A 11 -24.21 12.82 54.35
N ALA A 12 -25.21 12.98 55.18
CA ALA A 12 -26.61 12.70 54.94
C ALA A 12 -27.38 13.82 54.23
N LEU A 13 -28.50 13.41 53.67
CA LEU A 13 -29.64 14.12 53.12
C LEU A 13 -30.08 15.37 53.92
N ALA A 14 -30.56 16.36 53.20
CA ALA A 14 -31.64 17.25 53.65
C ALA A 14 -32.61 17.57 52.50
N LEU A 15 -33.80 16.97 52.59
CA LEU A 15 -35.00 17.29 51.82
C LEU A 15 -35.62 18.54 52.46
N LEU A 16 -35.99 19.53 51.64
CA LEU A 16 -36.93 20.59 52.01
C LEU A 16 -38.00 20.77 50.93
N THR A 17 -39.14 20.20 51.17
CA THR A 17 -40.41 20.51 50.52
C THR A 17 -40.94 21.85 51.00
N ALA A 18 -41.32 22.73 50.07
CA ALA A 18 -42.22 23.85 50.36
C ALA A 18 -43.24 24.00 49.20
N CYS A 19 -44.48 23.66 49.49
CA CYS A 19 -45.67 24.05 48.73
C CYS A 19 -46.02 25.53 49.03
N GLY A 20 -46.35 26.29 47.98
CA GLY A 20 -46.95 27.61 48.11
C GLY A 20 -47.77 27.94 46.85
N LYS A 21 -49.11 27.98 46.99
CA LYS A 21 -50.09 28.47 46.01
C LYS A 21 -50.11 30.00 46.04
N ASN A 22 -50.15 30.71 44.93
CA ASN A 22 -51.35 31.44 44.45
C ASN A 22 -51.04 32.62 43.49
N GLN A 23 -51.86 32.67 42.43
CA GLN A 23 -52.51 33.83 41.75
C GLN A 23 -51.70 34.83 40.88
N ASN A 24 -52.08 34.74 39.61
CA ASN A 24 -52.37 35.80 38.63
C ASN A 24 -51.75 37.19 38.73
N ALA A 25 -50.94 37.52 37.71
CA ALA A 25 -51.02 38.81 37.03
C ALA A 25 -50.50 38.71 35.60
N ASN A 26 -51.33 39.11 34.65
CA ASN A 26 -51.04 39.21 33.24
C ASN A 26 -50.07 40.37 32.98
N VAL A 27 -48.91 40.08 32.34
CA VAL A 27 -48.13 41.10 31.63
C VAL A 27 -47.63 40.47 30.34
N GLU A 28 -48.14 40.92 29.21
CA GLU A 28 -47.60 40.71 27.88
C GLU A 28 -46.15 41.21 27.83
N ASN A 29 -45.23 40.34 27.49
CA ASN A 29 -43.95 40.79 27.00
C ASN A 29 -43.52 39.85 25.87
N THR A 30 -43.58 40.36 24.65
CA THR A 30 -43.05 39.77 23.44
C THR A 30 -41.53 39.76 23.52
N ALA A 31 -40.97 38.59 23.84
CA ALA A 31 -39.54 38.32 23.63
C ALA A 31 -39.43 37.14 22.67
N ALA A 32 -38.70 37.35 21.59
CA ALA A 32 -38.47 36.43 20.49
C ALA A 32 -37.93 35.08 20.99
N ASN A 33 -38.66 34.03 20.67
CA ASN A 33 -38.26 32.63 20.84
C ASN A 33 -37.24 32.33 19.76
N GLN A 34 -35.93 32.41 20.06
CA GLN A 34 -34.91 31.71 19.27
C GLN A 34 -35.03 30.24 19.62
N PRO A 35 -35.19 29.35 18.63
CA PRO A 35 -35.07 27.93 18.91
C PRO A 35 -33.61 27.69 19.32
N ALA A 36 -33.40 27.17 20.53
CA ALA A 36 -32.16 26.54 20.89
C ALA A 36 -31.90 25.46 19.85
N ALA A 37 -30.71 25.51 19.22
CA ALA A 37 -30.27 24.42 18.38
C ALA A 37 -30.25 23.18 19.28
N GLU A 38 -31.11 22.22 18.99
CA GLU A 38 -30.96 20.85 19.51
C GLU A 38 -29.62 20.36 18.98
N GLU A 39 -28.58 20.29 19.83
CA GLU A 39 -27.44 19.44 19.58
C GLU A 39 -27.99 18.03 19.38
N LYS A 40 -28.00 17.57 18.13
CA LYS A 40 -28.18 16.15 17.84
C LYS A 40 -27.11 15.42 18.66
N VAL A 41 -27.55 14.72 19.68
CA VAL A 41 -26.71 13.71 20.33
C VAL A 41 -26.46 12.65 19.26
N GLU A 42 -25.32 12.72 18.61
CA GLU A 42 -24.87 11.71 17.67
C GLU A 42 -24.72 10.42 18.48
N ASN A 43 -25.48 9.40 18.08
CA ASN A 43 -25.50 8.11 18.76
C ASN A 43 -24.12 7.47 18.63
N LYS A 44 -23.42 7.36 19.76
CA LYS A 44 -22.23 6.53 19.88
C LYS A 44 -22.62 5.07 19.62
N ARG A 45 -21.93 4.39 18.72
CA ARG A 45 -22.08 2.93 18.55
C ARG A 45 -21.57 2.22 19.80
N GLU A 46 -22.38 1.32 20.35
CA GLU A 46 -22.01 0.55 21.56
C GLU A 46 -20.92 -0.48 21.26
N ASP A 47 -20.90 -1.05 20.04
CA ASP A 47 -19.97 -2.11 19.60
C ASP A 47 -18.74 -1.56 18.83
N GLY A 48 -18.64 -0.24 18.59
CA GLY A 48 -17.60 0.38 17.78
C GLY A 48 -17.71 0.08 16.28
N LEU A 49 -16.68 0.48 15.50
CA LEU A 49 -16.60 0.19 14.06
C LEU A 49 -15.98 -1.18 13.80
N ASN A 50 -16.57 -1.95 12.87
CA ASN A 50 -15.94 -3.10 12.26
C ASN A 50 -15.19 -2.66 10.99
N ILE A 51 -13.86 -2.61 11.08
CA ILE A 51 -12.98 -2.07 10.05
C ILE A 51 -12.20 -3.21 9.42
N VAL A 52 -12.22 -3.28 8.10
CA VAL A 52 -11.40 -4.21 7.31
C VAL A 52 -10.38 -3.42 6.52
N THR A 53 -9.14 -3.89 6.46
CA THR A 53 -8.04 -3.20 5.76
C THR A 53 -7.39 -4.11 4.73
N SER A 54 -6.86 -3.54 3.66
CA SER A 54 -6.16 -4.28 2.60
C SER A 54 -4.74 -4.67 2.98
N THR A 55 -4.06 -3.85 3.82
CA THR A 55 -2.64 -4.04 4.16
C THR A 55 -2.41 -3.98 5.66
N TYR A 56 -1.23 -4.45 6.10
CA TYR A 56 -0.81 -4.35 7.50
C TYR A 56 -0.57 -2.91 7.93
N ILE A 57 -0.10 -2.06 7.01
CA ILE A 57 0.17 -0.65 7.30
C ILE A 57 -1.13 0.09 7.57
N THR A 58 -2.12 -0.08 6.71
CA THR A 58 -3.45 0.53 6.91
C THR A 58 -4.13 -0.01 8.15
N ARG A 59 -3.92 -1.31 8.49
CA ARG A 59 -4.37 -1.90 9.76
C ARG A 59 -3.73 -1.20 10.97
N ASP A 60 -2.42 -1.05 10.98
CA ASP A 60 -1.70 -0.49 12.11
C ASP A 60 -2.10 0.98 12.36
N LEU A 61 -2.18 1.79 11.30
CA LEU A 61 -2.64 3.16 11.40
C LEU A 61 -4.11 3.23 11.87
N ALA A 62 -4.98 2.39 11.30
CA ALA A 62 -6.39 2.32 11.67
C ALA A 62 -6.56 1.87 13.13
N GLN A 63 -5.79 0.89 13.60
CA GLN A 63 -5.85 0.42 14.98
C GLN A 63 -5.40 1.48 15.99
N GLU A 64 -4.33 2.23 15.70
CA GLU A 64 -3.89 3.35 16.54
C GLU A 64 -4.98 4.43 16.65
N ILE A 65 -5.70 4.71 15.56
CA ILE A 65 -6.77 5.72 15.54
C ILE A 65 -8.05 5.19 16.20
N ALA A 66 -8.44 3.93 15.92
CA ALA A 66 -9.63 3.32 16.50
C ALA A 66 -9.51 3.16 18.03
N GLY A 67 -8.35 2.77 18.53
CA GLY A 67 -8.17 2.39 19.93
C GLY A 67 -9.20 1.35 20.36
N ASP A 68 -9.92 1.63 21.44
CA ASP A 68 -11.01 0.76 21.95
C ASP A 68 -12.37 1.05 21.27
N SER A 69 -12.42 1.95 20.29
CA SER A 69 -13.66 2.37 19.63
C SER A 69 -13.94 1.63 18.32
N GLY A 70 -13.20 0.55 18.02
CA GLY A 70 -13.39 -0.27 16.83
C GLY A 70 -12.54 -1.54 16.83
N THR A 71 -12.92 -2.46 15.94
CA THR A 71 -12.14 -3.67 15.66
C THR A 71 -11.57 -3.54 14.25
N VAL A 72 -10.26 -3.76 14.11
CA VAL A 72 -9.55 -3.66 12.83
C VAL A 72 -9.00 -5.02 12.43
N THR A 73 -9.30 -5.46 11.21
CA THR A 73 -8.86 -6.75 10.67
C THR A 73 -8.22 -6.55 9.29
N SER A 74 -7.03 -7.12 9.06
CA SER A 74 -6.41 -7.16 7.73
C SER A 74 -6.98 -8.30 6.91
N LEU A 75 -7.18 -8.08 5.59
CA LEU A 75 -7.55 -9.13 4.64
C LEU A 75 -6.38 -10.09 4.39
N ILE A 76 -5.16 -9.56 4.33
CA ILE A 76 -3.98 -10.35 4.03
C ILE A 76 -3.68 -11.29 5.19
N PRO A 77 -3.62 -12.61 4.96
CA PRO A 77 -3.32 -13.58 6.01
C PRO A 77 -1.84 -13.55 6.39
N LYS A 78 -1.55 -13.97 7.63
CA LYS A 78 -0.19 -14.05 8.15
C LYS A 78 0.74 -14.82 7.23
N GLY A 79 1.90 -14.23 6.94
CA GLY A 79 2.96 -14.83 6.11
C GLY A 79 2.79 -14.62 4.60
N GLN A 80 1.80 -13.83 4.18
CA GLN A 80 1.64 -13.38 2.80
C GLN A 80 2.00 -11.91 2.68
N GLY A 81 2.70 -11.52 1.61
CA GLY A 81 3.01 -10.13 1.27
C GLY A 81 1.81 -9.40 0.67
N VAL A 82 1.96 -8.10 0.47
CA VAL A 82 0.91 -7.23 -0.07
C VAL A 82 0.75 -7.35 -1.59
N HIS A 83 1.85 -7.66 -2.30
CA HIS A 83 1.83 -7.82 -3.75
C HIS A 83 1.15 -9.14 -4.15
N GLY A 84 0.42 -9.13 -5.28
CA GLY A 84 -0.24 -10.33 -5.79
C GLY A 84 -1.37 -10.90 -4.92
N PHE A 85 -1.77 -10.22 -3.82
CA PHE A 85 -2.90 -10.67 -3.01
C PHE A 85 -4.22 -10.44 -3.74
N GLU A 86 -5.07 -11.46 -3.74
CA GLU A 86 -6.45 -11.39 -4.22
C GLU A 86 -7.42 -11.90 -3.16
N PRO A 87 -8.54 -11.17 -2.89
CA PRO A 87 -9.51 -11.58 -1.89
C PRO A 87 -10.24 -12.87 -2.27
N SER A 88 -10.25 -13.83 -1.36
CA SER A 88 -11.05 -15.05 -1.51
C SER A 88 -12.57 -14.77 -1.32
N PRO A 89 -13.45 -15.71 -1.71
CA PRO A 89 -14.89 -15.59 -1.42
C PRO A 89 -15.22 -15.43 0.08
N LYS A 90 -14.35 -15.90 0.98
CA LYS A 90 -14.48 -15.69 2.42
C LYS A 90 -14.19 -14.23 2.79
N ASP A 91 -13.17 -13.65 2.18
CA ASP A 91 -12.79 -12.26 2.41
C ASP A 91 -13.86 -11.31 1.88
N MET A 92 -14.47 -11.64 0.73
CA MET A 92 -15.62 -10.90 0.21
C MET A 92 -16.84 -10.92 1.15
N ASN A 93 -17.04 -11.98 1.92
CA ASN A 93 -18.08 -12.00 2.94
C ASN A 93 -17.71 -11.14 4.16
N MET A 94 -16.45 -11.12 4.57
CA MET A 94 -15.96 -10.24 5.64
C MET A 94 -16.13 -8.76 5.26
N LEU A 95 -15.82 -8.42 4.01
CA LEU A 95 -15.99 -7.06 3.48
C LEU A 95 -17.47 -6.61 3.47
N LYS A 96 -18.42 -7.51 3.18
CA LYS A 96 -19.86 -7.20 3.24
C LYS A 96 -20.35 -6.88 4.65
N GLU A 97 -19.70 -7.42 5.67
CA GLU A 97 -20.05 -7.22 7.07
C GLU A 97 -19.29 -6.06 7.70
N ALA A 98 -18.33 -5.46 6.96
CA ALA A 98 -17.54 -4.32 7.42
C ALA A 98 -18.34 -3.02 7.38
N ASP A 99 -18.18 -2.19 8.40
CA ASP A 99 -18.67 -0.81 8.42
C ASP A 99 -17.80 0.11 7.57
N LEU A 100 -16.50 -0.20 7.48
CA LEU A 100 -15.51 0.57 6.76
C LEU A 100 -14.43 -0.35 6.17
N PHE A 101 -14.16 -0.22 4.88
CA PHE A 101 -13.02 -0.82 4.21
C PHE A 101 -11.97 0.26 3.94
N ILE A 102 -10.73 0.00 4.37
CA ILE A 102 -9.58 0.90 4.15
C ILE A 102 -8.58 0.17 3.26
N TYR A 103 -8.28 0.73 2.10
CA TYR A 103 -7.28 0.19 1.19
C TYR A 103 -6.13 1.19 0.98
N ASN A 104 -4.96 0.68 0.58
CA ASN A 104 -3.79 1.53 0.37
C ASN A 104 -4.03 2.51 -0.77
N GLY A 105 -4.48 2.02 -1.92
CA GLY A 105 -4.56 2.78 -3.16
C GLY A 105 -3.24 2.82 -3.91
N ALA A 106 -3.01 3.89 -4.65
CA ALA A 106 -1.82 4.07 -5.51
C ALA A 106 -1.60 2.92 -6.52
N GLY A 107 -2.67 2.15 -6.84
CA GLY A 107 -2.62 1.02 -7.76
C GLY A 107 -2.22 -0.32 -7.14
N LEU A 108 -1.99 -0.41 -5.82
CA LEU A 108 -1.58 -1.65 -5.17
C LEU A 108 -2.65 -2.75 -5.30
N GLU A 109 -3.92 -2.41 -5.04
CA GLU A 109 -5.03 -3.35 -5.06
C GLU A 109 -5.78 -3.28 -6.40
N SER A 110 -5.41 -4.12 -7.36
CA SER A 110 -6.08 -4.22 -8.66
C SER A 110 -7.56 -4.64 -8.57
N TRP A 111 -7.93 -5.32 -7.48
CA TRP A 111 -9.25 -5.89 -7.20
C TRP A 111 -10.21 -4.92 -6.45
N VAL A 112 -9.76 -3.72 -6.08
CA VAL A 112 -10.53 -2.81 -5.20
C VAL A 112 -11.90 -2.42 -5.77
N ASP A 113 -12.03 -2.25 -7.08
CA ASP A 113 -13.30 -1.90 -7.70
C ASP A 113 -14.33 -3.03 -7.57
N THR A 114 -13.90 -4.29 -7.70
CA THR A 114 -14.76 -5.46 -7.45
C THR A 114 -15.25 -5.50 -6.01
N VAL A 115 -14.42 -5.10 -5.05
CA VAL A 115 -14.82 -5.01 -3.64
C VAL A 115 -15.84 -3.91 -3.43
N LYS A 116 -15.62 -2.71 -3.96
CA LYS A 116 -16.57 -1.58 -3.89
C LYS A 116 -17.95 -1.97 -4.43
N ASP A 117 -18.00 -2.63 -5.57
CA ASP A 117 -19.25 -3.13 -6.18
C ASP A 117 -19.94 -4.16 -5.28
N THR A 118 -19.17 -4.98 -4.57
CA THR A 118 -19.67 -6.02 -3.67
C THR A 118 -20.23 -5.46 -2.35
N MET A 119 -19.62 -4.41 -1.81
CA MET A 119 -20.08 -3.74 -0.58
C MET A 119 -21.38 -2.97 -0.80
N GLY A 120 -21.68 -2.55 -2.03
CA GLY A 120 -22.90 -1.84 -2.39
C GLY A 120 -22.94 -0.39 -1.90
N GLU A 121 -24.14 0.24 -1.98
CA GLU A 121 -24.32 1.68 -1.67
C GLU A 121 -24.14 2.01 -0.17
N ASP A 122 -24.34 1.03 0.71
CA ASP A 122 -24.23 1.21 2.17
C ASP A 122 -22.81 0.99 2.68
N GLY A 123 -21.95 0.36 1.89
CA GLY A 123 -20.56 0.08 2.24
C GLY A 123 -19.66 1.30 2.05
N ALA A 124 -18.85 1.61 3.05
CA ALA A 124 -17.86 2.68 2.95
C ALA A 124 -16.48 2.11 2.64
N ALA A 125 -15.87 2.59 1.55
CA ALA A 125 -14.49 2.32 1.21
C ALA A 125 -13.70 3.63 1.15
N VAL A 126 -12.47 3.65 1.68
CA VAL A 126 -11.59 4.81 1.66
C VAL A 126 -10.21 4.42 1.15
N GLU A 127 -9.68 5.21 0.25
CA GLU A 127 -8.29 5.16 -0.20
C GLU A 127 -7.41 5.91 0.80
N ALA A 128 -6.49 5.17 1.45
CA ALA A 128 -5.61 5.78 2.43
C ALA A 128 -4.61 6.75 1.79
N SER A 129 -4.16 6.48 0.55
CA SER A 129 -3.22 7.32 -0.18
C SER A 129 -3.86 8.52 -0.89
N GLU A 130 -5.15 8.77 -0.74
CA GLU A 130 -5.81 9.89 -1.43
C GLU A 130 -5.09 11.22 -1.18
N GLY A 131 -4.81 11.96 -2.26
CA GLY A 131 -4.12 13.26 -2.21
C GLY A 131 -2.61 13.20 -2.05
N ILE A 132 -2.00 12.02 -1.99
CA ILE A 132 -0.53 11.85 -2.01
C ILE A 132 -0.01 11.96 -3.45
N GLU A 133 1.08 12.72 -3.65
CA GLU A 133 1.78 12.78 -4.93
C GLU A 133 2.52 11.47 -5.20
N LEU A 134 2.05 10.71 -6.19
CA LEU A 134 2.62 9.41 -6.51
C LEU A 134 3.91 9.54 -7.33
N LEU A 135 4.95 8.80 -6.93
CA LEU A 135 6.16 8.64 -7.70
C LEU A 135 5.90 7.77 -8.94
N ALA A 136 6.67 8.01 -10.00
CA ALA A 136 6.71 7.07 -11.11
C ALA A 136 7.46 5.82 -10.65
N GLY A 137 6.89 4.66 -10.93
CA GLY A 137 7.58 3.39 -10.76
C GLY A 137 8.30 3.01 -12.05
N GLY A 138 9.39 2.25 -11.93
CA GLY A 138 10.20 1.76 -13.04
C GLY A 138 11.65 2.17 -12.98
N HIS A 139 12.50 1.37 -13.58
CA HIS A 139 13.95 1.57 -13.59
C HIS A 139 14.32 2.87 -14.32
N HIS A 140 14.49 3.95 -13.59
CA HIS A 140 15.20 5.12 -14.09
C HIS A 140 16.71 4.86 -13.93
N HIS A 141 17.34 4.31 -14.96
CA HIS A 141 18.79 4.40 -15.11
C HIS A 141 19.10 5.88 -15.29
N HIS A 142 19.41 6.57 -14.21
CA HIS A 142 20.01 7.90 -14.28
C HIS A 142 21.43 7.75 -14.83
N HIS A 143 21.55 7.86 -16.14
CA HIS A 143 22.80 8.31 -16.74
C HIS A 143 22.88 9.81 -16.47
N ASP A 144 23.51 10.18 -15.36
CA ASP A 144 24.03 11.54 -15.17
C ASP A 144 25.16 11.76 -16.18
N GLY A 145 24.75 12.03 -17.42
CA GLY A 145 25.58 12.55 -18.49
C GLY A 145 25.03 13.92 -18.84
N GLU A 146 25.50 14.96 -18.17
CA GLU A 146 25.36 16.31 -18.65
C GLU A 146 26.06 16.45 -20.02
N GLU A 147 25.31 16.25 -21.10
CA GLU A 147 25.62 16.92 -22.37
C GLU A 147 24.30 17.43 -22.97
N ALA A 148 24.09 18.72 -22.84
CA ALA A 148 23.05 19.44 -23.55
C ALA A 148 23.36 19.39 -25.04
N HIS A 149 22.74 18.46 -25.77
CA HIS A 149 22.69 18.53 -27.24
C HIS A 149 21.48 19.36 -27.64
N GLU A 150 21.74 20.65 -27.97
CA GLU A 150 20.84 21.47 -28.77
C GLU A 150 20.72 20.78 -30.14
N HIS A 151 19.59 20.20 -30.46
CA HIS A 151 19.24 19.79 -31.79
C HIS A 151 18.41 20.90 -32.45
N ASP A 152 19.08 21.71 -33.25
CA ASP A 152 18.44 22.52 -34.28
C ASP A 152 17.83 21.58 -35.32
N HIS A 153 16.52 21.55 -35.42
CA HIS A 153 15.80 20.88 -36.50
C HIS A 153 15.52 21.89 -37.61
N ASP A 154 16.44 21.95 -38.57
CA ASP A 154 16.15 22.53 -39.90
C ASP A 154 15.14 21.59 -40.62
N ALA A 155 14.02 22.19 -40.98
CA ALA A 155 12.98 21.50 -41.74
C ALA A 155 13.38 21.50 -43.23
N ASP A 156 13.85 20.37 -43.74
CA ASP A 156 13.94 20.12 -45.18
C ASP A 156 12.83 19.15 -45.59
N GLU A 157 11.93 19.70 -46.47
CA GLU A 157 10.87 18.97 -47.13
C GLU A 157 11.48 17.99 -48.14
N HIS A 158 11.29 16.70 -47.97
CA HIS A 158 11.54 15.69 -49.02
C HIS A 158 10.23 15.06 -49.47
N ASP A 159 9.77 15.48 -50.67
CA ASP A 159 8.78 14.78 -51.50
C ASP A 159 9.37 13.45 -51.93
N HIS A 160 8.72 12.36 -51.63
CA HIS A 160 8.95 11.04 -52.23
C HIS A 160 7.71 10.55 -52.94
N ASP A 161 7.73 10.69 -54.28
CA ASP A 161 6.86 10.01 -55.20
C ASP A 161 7.16 8.48 -55.14
N HIS A 162 6.20 7.66 -54.77
CA HIS A 162 6.27 6.21 -54.91
C HIS A 162 5.42 5.76 -56.09
N ASP A 163 6.11 5.44 -57.18
CA ASP A 163 5.54 4.69 -58.32
C ASP A 163 5.18 3.26 -57.89
N ALA A 164 3.92 2.89 -58.10
CA ALA A 164 3.41 1.54 -57.89
C ALA A 164 3.84 0.64 -59.05
N ALA A 165 4.65 -0.36 -58.81
CA ALA A 165 4.93 -1.46 -59.72
C ALA A 165 4.19 -2.71 -59.26
N GLU A 166 3.21 -3.10 -60.06
CA GLU A 166 2.47 -4.36 -59.93
C GLU A 166 3.38 -5.54 -60.31
N HIS A 167 3.49 -6.54 -59.44
CA HIS A 167 4.08 -7.83 -59.74
C HIS A 167 3.01 -8.92 -59.67
N ASP A 168 2.59 -9.39 -60.88
CA ASP A 168 1.82 -10.61 -61.09
C ASP A 168 2.76 -11.82 -60.86
N HIS A 169 2.37 -12.74 -60.01
CA HIS A 169 2.95 -14.07 -59.90
C HIS A 169 1.88 -15.13 -60.25
N ASP A 170 1.98 -15.66 -61.46
CA ASP A 170 1.29 -16.88 -61.89
C ASP A 170 1.92 -18.09 -61.20
N HIS A 171 1.14 -18.86 -60.45
CA HIS A 171 1.52 -20.19 -60.00
C HIS A 171 0.72 -21.24 -60.70
N ASP A 172 1.39 -21.96 -61.60
CA ASP A 172 0.91 -23.16 -62.22
C ASP A 172 0.64 -24.28 -61.23
N ALA A 173 -0.59 -24.83 -61.31
CA ALA A 173 -0.99 -25.99 -60.54
C ALA A 173 -0.51 -27.25 -61.28
N ALA A 174 0.31 -28.09 -60.69
CA ALA A 174 0.62 -29.44 -61.16
C ALA A 174 -0.18 -30.45 -60.29
N GLU A 175 -1.09 -31.12 -61.00
CA GLU A 175 -1.86 -32.24 -60.44
C GLU A 175 -0.96 -33.48 -60.33
N HIS A 176 -0.96 -34.17 -59.21
CA HIS A 176 -0.46 -35.52 -59.04
C HIS A 176 -1.58 -36.43 -58.54
N ASP A 177 -2.10 -37.26 -59.42
CA ASP A 177 -2.93 -38.41 -59.11
C ASP A 177 -2.09 -39.52 -58.49
N HIS A 178 -2.50 -40.04 -57.33
CA HIS A 178 -2.09 -41.34 -56.82
C HIS A 178 -3.30 -42.15 -56.42
N ASP A 179 -3.66 -43.12 -57.28
CA ASP A 179 -4.54 -44.21 -56.90
C ASP A 179 -3.88 -45.14 -55.91
N HIS A 180 -4.58 -45.45 -54.83
CA HIS A 180 -4.31 -46.62 -54.01
C HIS A 180 -5.60 -47.33 -53.61
N ASP A 181 -5.63 -48.59 -53.97
CA ASP A 181 -6.68 -49.57 -53.81
C ASP A 181 -7.06 -49.82 -52.35
N ALA A 182 -8.34 -50.06 -52.13
CA ALA A 182 -8.98 -50.48 -50.89
C ALA A 182 -8.54 -51.88 -50.43
N ALA A 183 -8.25 -52.03 -49.15
CA ALA A 183 -8.37 -53.31 -48.46
C ALA A 183 -9.04 -53.03 -47.07
N GLU A 184 -10.21 -53.71 -46.99
CA GLU A 184 -11.05 -53.69 -45.80
C GLU A 184 -10.36 -54.40 -44.61
N HIS A 185 -10.36 -53.80 -43.44
CA HIS A 185 -10.23 -54.47 -42.14
C HIS A 185 -11.13 -53.80 -41.11
N ASP A 186 -12.18 -54.50 -40.73
CA ASP A 186 -13.01 -54.26 -39.56
C ASP A 186 -12.20 -54.44 -38.28
N HIS A 187 -12.16 -53.43 -37.43
CA HIS A 187 -11.93 -53.57 -36.01
C HIS A 187 -12.74 -52.52 -35.23
N ASP A 188 -13.81 -52.99 -34.57
CA ASP A 188 -14.51 -52.28 -33.51
C ASP A 188 -13.56 -52.06 -32.34
N HIS A 189 -13.32 -50.80 -31.96
CA HIS A 189 -12.92 -50.38 -30.63
C HIS A 189 -13.52 -49.03 -30.32
N ASP A 190 -14.54 -49.04 -29.44
CA ASP A 190 -14.99 -47.88 -28.68
C ASP A 190 -13.86 -47.42 -27.73
N ALA A 191 -13.32 -46.28 -27.95
CA ALA A 191 -12.71 -45.47 -26.92
C ALA A 191 -12.70 -44.00 -27.41
N ALA A 192 -13.56 -43.20 -26.82
CA ALA A 192 -13.55 -41.76 -27.03
C ALA A 192 -12.45 -41.16 -26.16
N ASP A 193 -11.26 -40.92 -26.74
CA ASP A 193 -10.27 -40.06 -26.17
C ASP A 193 -10.49 -38.64 -26.76
N HIS A 194 -11.01 -37.79 -25.91
CA HIS A 194 -11.00 -36.35 -26.19
C HIS A 194 -9.64 -35.82 -25.74
N ASP A 195 -8.70 -35.72 -26.66
CA ASP A 195 -7.52 -34.88 -26.50
C ASP A 195 -7.99 -33.42 -26.48
N HIS A 196 -8.03 -32.88 -25.28
CA HIS A 196 -8.06 -31.43 -25.11
C HIS A 196 -6.61 -30.95 -25.08
N ASP A 197 -6.15 -30.47 -26.22
CA ASP A 197 -4.99 -29.56 -26.28
C ASP A 197 -5.38 -28.34 -25.49
N HIS A 198 -4.97 -28.35 -24.22
CA HIS A 198 -4.88 -27.12 -23.43
C HIS A 198 -3.61 -26.42 -23.87
N ASP A 199 -3.75 -25.49 -24.82
CA ASP A 199 -2.81 -24.38 -24.94
C ASP A 199 -2.82 -23.70 -23.59
N ALA A 200 -1.81 -24.00 -22.77
CA ALA A 200 -1.48 -23.22 -21.60
C ALA A 200 -1.02 -21.85 -22.13
N ALA A 201 -1.97 -20.95 -22.31
CA ALA A 201 -1.66 -19.55 -22.35
C ALA A 201 -1.15 -19.22 -20.94
N ASP A 202 0.14 -19.08 -20.79
CA ASP A 202 0.74 -18.39 -19.65
C ASP A 202 0.09 -17.00 -19.64
N HIS A 203 -0.89 -16.83 -18.76
CA HIS A 203 -1.36 -15.53 -18.38
C HIS A 203 -0.34 -14.98 -17.38
N ASP A 204 0.75 -14.40 -17.90
CA ASP A 204 1.51 -13.43 -17.15
C ASP A 204 0.53 -12.31 -16.76
N HIS A 205 0.02 -12.39 -15.55
CA HIS A 205 -0.66 -11.28 -14.93
C HIS A 205 0.41 -10.28 -14.48
N ASP A 206 0.93 -9.51 -15.46
CA ASP A 206 1.65 -8.29 -15.16
C ASP A 206 0.68 -7.40 -14.37
N HIS A 207 0.86 -7.34 -13.07
CA HIS A 207 0.18 -6.38 -12.20
C HIS A 207 0.74 -4.99 -12.50
N ASP A 208 0.27 -4.40 -13.61
CA ASP A 208 0.62 -3.04 -14.00
C ASP A 208 -0.02 -2.06 -13.01
N HIS A 209 0.75 -1.58 -12.04
CA HIS A 209 0.38 -0.49 -11.14
C HIS A 209 0.23 0.86 -11.88
N GLY A 210 -0.01 0.85 -13.20
CA GLY A 210 -0.11 2.04 -14.02
C GLY A 210 1.19 2.86 -14.06
N GLY A 211 2.33 2.22 -13.80
CA GLY A 211 3.63 2.86 -13.76
C GLY A 211 3.81 3.80 -12.56
N LYS A 212 3.08 3.57 -11.46
CA LYS A 212 3.21 4.30 -10.19
C LYS A 212 3.77 3.41 -9.09
N ASP A 213 4.53 4.01 -8.19
CA ASP A 213 5.07 3.37 -7.00
C ASP A 213 3.98 3.36 -5.89
N PRO A 214 3.48 2.17 -5.44
CA PRO A 214 2.45 2.08 -4.43
C PRO A 214 2.96 2.20 -2.98
N HIS A 215 4.28 2.18 -2.74
CA HIS A 215 4.90 2.12 -1.41
C HIS A 215 4.89 3.47 -0.67
N VAL A 216 3.75 4.18 -0.77
CA VAL A 216 3.59 5.55 -0.23
C VAL A 216 3.88 5.65 1.26
N TRP A 217 3.62 4.57 2.02
CA TRP A 217 3.81 4.49 3.48
C TRP A 217 5.27 4.57 3.95
N MET A 218 6.24 4.37 3.03
CA MET A 218 7.65 4.48 3.36
C MET A 218 8.09 5.93 3.64
N SER A 219 7.30 6.93 3.26
CA SER A 219 7.43 8.30 3.74
C SER A 219 6.62 8.52 5.02
N VAL A 220 7.25 9.03 6.07
CA VAL A 220 6.55 9.34 7.34
C VAL A 220 5.52 10.47 7.13
N GLN A 221 5.77 11.41 6.24
CA GLN A 221 4.80 12.47 5.93
C GLN A 221 3.58 11.92 5.18
N ASN A 222 3.79 10.96 4.27
CA ASN A 222 2.68 10.27 3.61
C ASN A 222 1.88 9.44 4.62
N ALA A 223 2.53 8.72 5.55
CA ALA A 223 1.85 7.99 6.61
C ALA A 223 0.96 8.89 7.49
N LYS A 224 1.36 10.14 7.74
CA LYS A 224 0.51 11.15 8.41
C LYS A 224 -0.71 11.51 7.58
N GLN A 225 -0.54 11.69 6.25
CA GLN A 225 -1.68 11.95 5.36
C GLN A 225 -2.64 10.75 5.33
N MET A 226 -2.08 9.52 5.23
CA MET A 226 -2.87 8.29 5.31
C MET A 226 -3.66 8.21 6.63
N ALA A 227 -3.02 8.47 7.75
CA ALA A 227 -3.67 8.49 9.06
C ALA A 227 -4.80 9.53 9.14
N GLN A 228 -4.63 10.71 8.52
CA GLN A 228 -5.68 11.72 8.45
C GLN A 228 -6.88 11.22 7.61
N ASN A 229 -6.65 10.66 6.43
CA ASN A 229 -7.70 10.13 5.55
C ASN A 229 -8.50 9.02 6.26
N ILE A 230 -7.80 8.13 6.97
CA ILE A 230 -8.37 7.05 7.78
C ILE A 230 -9.26 7.63 8.90
N ALA A 231 -8.75 8.59 9.66
CA ALA A 231 -9.49 9.21 10.76
C ALA A 231 -10.75 9.92 10.28
N ASP A 232 -10.67 10.66 9.17
CA ASP A 232 -11.81 11.37 8.57
C ASP A 232 -12.90 10.38 8.13
N ALA A 233 -12.52 9.23 7.56
CA ALA A 233 -13.45 8.17 7.20
C ALA A 233 -14.11 7.54 8.44
N MET A 234 -13.34 7.25 9.50
CA MET A 234 -13.89 6.73 10.76
C MET A 234 -14.87 7.71 11.40
N ILE A 235 -14.53 8.99 11.46
CA ILE A 235 -15.38 10.05 12.00
C ILE A 235 -16.69 10.15 11.21
N LYS A 236 -16.63 10.00 9.88
CA LYS A 236 -17.80 10.01 9.02
C LYS A 236 -18.72 8.83 9.28
N GLN A 237 -18.18 7.63 9.53
CA GLN A 237 -18.95 6.41 9.79
C GLN A 237 -19.46 6.31 11.23
N ASP A 238 -18.71 6.86 12.20
CA ASP A 238 -19.05 6.86 13.62
C ASP A 238 -18.81 8.23 14.26
N PRO A 239 -19.66 9.22 13.98
CA PRO A 239 -19.53 10.58 14.53
C PRO A 239 -19.60 10.63 16.05
N GLY A 240 -20.24 9.64 16.68
CA GLY A 240 -20.34 9.54 18.14
C GLY A 240 -19.01 9.29 18.86
N ASN A 241 -18.03 8.73 18.17
CA ASN A 241 -16.67 8.51 18.67
C ASN A 241 -15.64 9.52 18.13
N LYS A 242 -16.06 10.57 17.43
CA LYS A 242 -15.20 11.59 16.82
C LYS A 242 -14.10 12.08 17.75
N ALA A 243 -14.43 12.44 18.99
CA ALA A 243 -13.47 12.98 19.95
C ALA A 243 -12.37 11.97 20.29
N ASN A 244 -12.67 10.67 20.33
CA ASN A 244 -11.70 9.62 20.54
C ASN A 244 -10.75 9.49 19.34
N TYR A 245 -11.30 9.45 18.13
CA TYR A 245 -10.50 9.35 16.89
C TYR A 245 -9.58 10.56 16.71
N GLU A 246 -10.07 11.78 16.95
CA GLU A 246 -9.27 13.01 16.90
C GLU A 246 -8.14 13.01 17.95
N ALA A 247 -8.43 12.54 19.18
CA ALA A 247 -7.42 12.46 20.23
C ALA A 247 -6.34 11.42 19.89
N ASN A 248 -6.73 10.24 19.41
CA ASN A 248 -5.81 9.18 19.03
C ASN A 248 -4.96 9.58 17.81
N LEU A 249 -5.56 10.21 16.80
CA LEU A 249 -4.84 10.77 15.65
C LEU A 249 -3.80 11.81 16.09
N ALA A 250 -4.16 12.68 17.04
CA ALA A 250 -3.23 13.69 17.56
C ALA A 250 -2.03 13.05 18.27
N GLU A 251 -2.22 11.95 19.01
CA GLU A 251 -1.12 11.22 19.64
C GLU A 251 -0.28 10.46 18.60
N LEU A 252 -0.91 9.83 17.60
CA LEU A 252 -0.21 9.20 16.50
C LEU A 252 0.65 10.21 15.73
N ASN A 253 0.10 11.37 15.40
CA ASN A 253 0.84 12.43 14.71
C ASN A 253 2.07 12.92 15.50
N LYS A 254 2.02 12.98 16.84
CA LYS A 254 3.20 13.30 17.65
C LYS A 254 4.29 12.23 17.53
N LYS A 255 3.90 10.95 17.53
CA LYS A 255 4.85 9.85 17.32
C LYS A 255 5.49 9.94 15.94
N LEU A 256 4.68 10.17 14.89
CA LEU A 256 5.16 10.34 13.50
C LEU A 256 6.06 11.56 13.35
N ASP A 257 5.75 12.69 13.96
CA ASP A 257 6.61 13.89 13.96
C ASP A 257 7.96 13.63 14.65
N SER A 258 7.97 12.85 15.71
CA SER A 258 9.21 12.44 16.40
C SER A 258 10.05 11.51 15.53
N LEU A 259 9.40 10.56 14.86
CA LEU A 259 10.02 9.61 13.93
C LEU A 259 10.65 10.35 12.74
N ASP A 260 9.91 11.24 12.09
CA ASP A 260 10.37 12.07 10.97
C ASP A 260 11.60 12.91 11.37
N SER A 261 11.56 13.54 12.56
CA SER A 261 12.70 14.30 13.07
C SER A 261 13.92 13.42 13.27
N SER A 262 13.74 12.21 13.80
CA SER A 262 14.82 11.24 14.00
C SER A 262 15.45 10.80 12.66
N PHE A 263 14.63 10.53 11.64
CA PHE A 263 15.12 10.21 10.28
C PHE A 263 15.94 11.37 9.70
N LYS A 264 15.40 12.59 9.75
CA LYS A 264 16.10 13.80 9.26
C LYS A 264 17.43 14.03 9.95
N GLU A 265 17.46 13.94 11.28
CA GLU A 265 18.68 14.18 12.05
C GLU A 265 19.75 13.11 11.84
N THR A 266 19.34 11.85 11.74
CA THR A 266 20.24 10.71 11.57
C THR A 266 20.79 10.65 10.15
N LEU A 267 19.91 10.69 9.14
CA LEU A 267 20.32 10.56 7.75
C LEU A 267 21.01 11.81 7.20
N ALA A 268 20.86 12.98 7.82
CA ALA A 268 21.69 14.14 7.50
C ALA A 268 23.19 13.91 7.75
N LYS A 269 23.54 12.97 8.66
CA LYS A 269 24.92 12.64 9.02
C LYS A 269 25.49 11.48 8.20
N ALA A 270 24.67 10.80 7.41
CA ALA A 270 25.08 9.68 6.59
C ALA A 270 26.20 10.09 5.62
N LYS A 271 27.26 9.28 5.56
CA LYS A 271 28.43 9.52 4.69
C LYS A 271 28.16 9.12 3.25
N THR A 272 27.33 8.11 3.07
CA THR A 272 26.85 7.67 1.76
C THR A 272 25.32 7.84 1.70
N LYS A 273 24.80 8.03 0.51
CA LYS A 273 23.36 8.21 0.28
C LYS A 273 22.76 7.12 -0.60
N ASP A 274 23.61 6.29 -1.20
CA ASP A 274 23.17 5.22 -2.07
C ASP A 274 22.80 3.98 -1.22
N ILE A 275 21.61 3.45 -1.44
CA ILE A 275 21.08 2.23 -0.82
C ILE A 275 20.77 1.21 -1.93
N VAL A 276 21.46 0.08 -1.92
CA VAL A 276 21.19 -1.05 -2.81
C VAL A 276 20.20 -1.96 -2.11
N VAL A 277 19.00 -2.11 -2.66
CA VAL A 277 17.85 -2.78 -2.05
C VAL A 277 17.38 -3.94 -2.91
N SER A 278 16.75 -4.96 -2.32
CA SER A 278 16.21 -6.11 -3.05
C SER A 278 15.19 -5.68 -4.09
N HIS A 279 14.12 -4.98 -3.71
CA HIS A 279 13.17 -4.44 -4.66
C HIS A 279 12.90 -2.93 -4.50
N GLU A 280 12.14 -2.35 -5.42
CA GLU A 280 11.93 -0.90 -5.54
C GLU A 280 10.84 -0.38 -4.60
N ALA A 281 10.97 -0.60 -3.28
CA ALA A 281 9.97 -0.22 -2.28
C ALA A 281 10.29 1.09 -1.52
N TYR A 282 11.50 1.61 -1.63
CA TYR A 282 11.99 2.69 -0.74
C TYR A 282 12.04 4.06 -1.41
N GLY A 283 11.39 4.23 -2.57
CA GLY A 283 11.42 5.46 -3.36
C GLY A 283 10.97 6.69 -2.59
N TYR A 284 9.86 6.59 -1.84
CA TYR A 284 9.35 7.71 -1.02
C TYR A 284 10.25 8.02 0.18
N LEU A 285 10.80 7.02 0.84
CA LEU A 285 11.79 7.21 1.92
C LEU A 285 13.05 7.88 1.38
N ALA A 286 13.55 7.41 0.24
CA ALA A 286 14.73 7.98 -0.41
C ALA A 286 14.51 9.45 -0.78
N LYS A 287 13.39 9.78 -1.43
CA LYS A 287 13.01 11.15 -1.80
C LYS A 287 12.93 12.07 -0.57
N GLU A 288 12.31 11.60 0.52
CA GLU A 288 12.07 12.43 1.71
C GLU A 288 13.36 12.74 2.49
N TYR A 289 14.27 11.77 2.58
CA TYR A 289 15.47 11.91 3.41
C TYR A 289 16.77 12.07 2.61
N GLY A 290 16.66 12.26 1.30
CA GLY A 290 17.79 12.55 0.42
C GLY A 290 18.73 11.34 0.27
N LEU A 291 18.19 10.14 0.18
CA LEU A 291 18.87 8.92 -0.24
C LEU A 291 18.66 8.67 -1.74
N HIS A 292 19.44 7.75 -2.29
CA HIS A 292 19.30 7.26 -3.67
C HIS A 292 19.08 5.77 -3.63
N GLN A 293 17.89 5.31 -4.02
CA GLN A 293 17.56 3.91 -4.14
C GLN A 293 18.17 3.33 -5.42
N ILE A 294 18.81 2.17 -5.30
CA ILE A 294 19.35 1.36 -6.39
C ILE A 294 18.73 -0.03 -6.22
N PRO A 295 17.60 -0.31 -6.89
CA PRO A 295 16.91 -1.57 -6.73
C PRO A 295 17.59 -2.68 -7.53
N ILE A 296 17.55 -3.90 -7.01
CA ILE A 296 18.00 -5.11 -7.70
C ILE A 296 16.85 -5.64 -8.57
N GLU A 297 15.64 -5.59 -8.05
CA GLU A 297 14.39 -5.99 -8.68
C GLU A 297 13.42 -4.81 -8.78
N GLY A 298 12.43 -4.91 -9.67
CA GLY A 298 11.42 -3.85 -9.85
C GLY A 298 10.45 -3.73 -8.68
N ILE A 299 9.37 -2.97 -8.90
CA ILE A 299 8.35 -2.65 -7.89
C ILE A 299 7.62 -3.91 -7.36
N ASN A 300 7.47 -4.96 -8.16
CA ASN A 300 6.68 -6.13 -7.80
C ASN A 300 7.48 -7.29 -7.21
N SER A 301 8.77 -7.18 -7.05
CA SER A 301 9.71 -8.21 -6.51
C SER A 301 9.53 -9.66 -7.04
N GLU A 302 8.73 -9.88 -8.09
CA GLU A 302 8.40 -11.23 -8.59
C GLU A 302 9.31 -11.70 -9.74
N SER A 303 10.13 -10.80 -10.31
CA SER A 303 11.00 -11.11 -11.45
C SER A 303 12.45 -11.25 -11.02
N GLU A 304 13.09 -12.38 -11.37
CA GLU A 304 14.54 -12.53 -11.19
C GLU A 304 15.29 -11.43 -11.99
N PRO A 305 16.27 -10.75 -11.37
CA PRO A 305 17.01 -9.69 -12.03
C PRO A 305 17.81 -10.23 -13.22
N ASP A 306 17.83 -9.45 -14.31
CA ASP A 306 18.64 -9.74 -15.49
C ASP A 306 20.14 -9.82 -15.09
N PRO A 307 20.88 -10.84 -15.52
CA PRO A 307 22.33 -10.97 -15.27
C PRO A 307 23.16 -9.74 -15.67
N LYS A 308 22.69 -8.97 -16.68
CA LYS A 308 23.34 -7.72 -17.07
C LYS A 308 23.12 -6.63 -16.01
N ALA A 309 21.88 -6.48 -15.52
CA ALA A 309 21.58 -5.54 -14.44
C ALA A 309 22.35 -5.86 -13.16
N MET A 310 22.44 -7.14 -12.77
CA MET A 310 23.27 -7.57 -11.64
C MET A 310 24.74 -7.15 -11.79
N LYS A 311 25.31 -7.33 -12.98
CA LYS A 311 26.70 -6.94 -13.26
C LYS A 311 26.89 -5.43 -13.13
N GLU A 312 25.95 -4.63 -13.66
CA GLU A 312 25.97 -3.16 -13.59
C GLU A 312 25.90 -2.69 -12.11
N ILE A 313 25.04 -3.30 -11.29
CA ILE A 313 24.95 -3.03 -9.85
C ILE A 313 26.28 -3.37 -9.14
N ILE A 314 26.89 -4.53 -9.42
CA ILE A 314 28.17 -4.92 -8.83
C ILE A 314 29.30 -3.92 -9.20
N GLU A 315 29.36 -3.49 -10.46
CA GLU A 315 30.33 -2.50 -10.93
C GLU A 315 30.10 -1.13 -10.23
N LEU A 316 28.84 -0.68 -10.16
CA LEU A 316 28.47 0.55 -9.47
C LEU A 316 28.81 0.53 -7.98
N MET A 317 28.52 -0.57 -7.29
CA MET A 317 28.88 -0.75 -5.87
C MET A 317 30.39 -0.67 -5.63
N LYS A 318 31.19 -1.29 -6.52
CA LYS A 318 32.65 -1.22 -6.46
C LYS A 318 33.16 0.21 -6.72
N GLU A 319 32.61 0.90 -7.71
CA GLU A 319 32.97 2.29 -8.06
C GLU A 319 32.66 3.25 -6.92
N LYS A 320 31.42 3.21 -6.41
CA LYS A 320 30.96 4.07 -5.32
C LYS A 320 31.37 3.61 -3.93
N ASN A 321 32.04 2.45 -3.81
CA ASN A 321 32.45 1.84 -2.56
C ASN A 321 31.27 1.59 -1.60
N ILE A 322 30.12 1.17 -2.13
CA ILE A 322 28.95 0.80 -1.34
C ILE A 322 29.23 -0.49 -0.60
N LYS A 323 28.94 -0.52 0.72
CA LYS A 323 29.33 -1.61 1.63
C LYS A 323 28.18 -2.44 2.13
N THR A 324 26.94 -2.10 1.77
CA THR A 324 25.76 -2.80 2.23
C THR A 324 24.79 -3.05 1.08
N VAL A 325 24.25 -4.27 1.03
CA VAL A 325 23.09 -4.66 0.24
C VAL A 325 21.95 -4.93 1.22
N PHE A 326 20.79 -4.37 0.97
CA PHE A 326 19.62 -4.56 1.81
C PHE A 326 18.71 -5.62 1.21
N THR A 327 18.31 -6.58 2.05
CA THR A 327 17.29 -7.59 1.79
C THR A 327 16.05 -7.29 2.62
N GLU A 328 15.02 -8.07 2.45
CA GLU A 328 13.76 -7.94 3.16
C GLU A 328 13.51 -9.11 4.10
N PRO A 329 12.77 -8.87 5.20
CA PRO A 329 12.30 -9.95 6.03
C PRO A 329 11.40 -10.90 5.22
N ASN A 330 11.61 -12.21 5.40
CA ASN A 330 10.84 -13.29 4.76
C ASN A 330 11.09 -13.53 3.25
N GLU A 331 12.02 -12.80 2.62
CA GLU A 331 12.43 -13.00 1.23
C GLU A 331 13.68 -13.89 1.11
N ASP A 332 13.92 -14.45 -0.10
CA ASP A 332 15.14 -15.23 -0.40
C ASP A 332 16.31 -14.28 -0.67
N ASP A 333 17.32 -14.31 0.17
CA ASP A 333 18.49 -13.42 0.11
C ASP A 333 19.62 -13.87 -0.84
N LYS A 334 19.43 -14.93 -1.64
CA LYS A 334 20.49 -15.51 -2.49
C LYS A 334 21.11 -14.52 -3.47
N ILE A 335 20.30 -13.67 -4.07
CA ILE A 335 20.76 -12.66 -5.03
C ILE A 335 21.61 -11.61 -4.31
N ALA A 336 21.11 -11.09 -3.20
CA ALA A 336 21.84 -10.14 -2.37
C ALA A 336 23.16 -10.73 -1.83
N GLN A 337 23.16 -11.99 -1.41
CA GLN A 337 24.36 -12.72 -0.99
C GLN A 337 25.38 -12.87 -2.14
N THR A 338 24.91 -13.11 -3.36
CA THR A 338 25.76 -13.18 -4.53
C THR A 338 26.44 -11.84 -4.80
N ILE A 339 25.67 -10.74 -4.83
CA ILE A 339 26.18 -9.38 -5.02
C ILE A 339 27.16 -9.03 -3.89
N ALA A 340 26.81 -9.33 -2.64
CA ALA A 340 27.64 -9.06 -1.48
C ALA A 340 29.00 -9.82 -1.56
N SER A 341 28.98 -11.08 -1.98
CA SER A 341 30.21 -11.87 -2.14
C SER A 341 31.17 -11.32 -3.21
N GLU A 342 30.62 -10.78 -4.30
CA GLU A 342 31.39 -10.20 -5.41
C GLU A 342 31.94 -8.79 -5.09
N THR A 343 31.30 -8.07 -4.18
CA THR A 343 31.64 -6.68 -3.82
C THR A 343 32.38 -6.58 -2.49
N GLY A 344 32.31 -7.61 -1.65
CA GLY A 344 32.78 -7.58 -0.27
C GLY A 344 31.87 -6.75 0.66
N ALA A 345 30.61 -6.57 0.29
CA ALA A 345 29.60 -5.87 1.08
C ALA A 345 28.99 -6.79 2.15
N GLU A 346 28.31 -6.19 3.13
CA GLU A 346 27.48 -6.88 4.10
C GLU A 346 26.03 -6.94 3.60
N VAL A 347 25.29 -7.99 3.97
CA VAL A 347 23.83 -8.05 3.77
C VAL A 347 23.16 -7.66 5.09
N LYS A 348 22.19 -6.76 5.02
CA LYS A 348 21.35 -6.32 6.15
C LYS A 348 19.89 -6.33 5.76
N GLU A 349 19.02 -6.62 6.71
CA GLU A 349 17.57 -6.54 6.49
C GLU A 349 17.09 -5.08 6.62
N LEU A 350 16.32 -4.61 5.63
CA LEU A 350 15.57 -3.36 5.65
C LEU A 350 14.11 -3.71 5.31
N ASP A 351 13.20 -3.33 6.19
CA ASP A 351 11.81 -3.81 6.15
C ASP A 351 10.91 -2.86 5.34
N PRO A 352 10.34 -3.28 4.19
CA PRO A 352 9.36 -2.47 3.45
C PRO A 352 7.97 -2.44 4.09
N LEU A 353 7.77 -3.14 5.21
CA LEU A 353 6.52 -3.24 5.98
C LEU A 353 5.42 -4.06 5.28
N GLU A 354 5.72 -4.88 4.32
CA GLU A 354 4.76 -5.61 3.50
C GLU A 354 4.24 -6.91 4.11
N TYR A 355 4.94 -7.45 5.09
CA TYR A 355 4.55 -8.66 5.81
C TYR A 355 4.04 -8.35 7.21
N GLU A 356 3.20 -9.26 7.76
CA GLU A 356 2.74 -9.15 9.13
C GLU A 356 3.91 -9.19 10.12
N SER A 357 3.82 -8.33 11.12
CA SER A 357 4.77 -8.26 12.23
C SER A 357 4.03 -8.11 13.56
N ASP A 358 4.67 -8.55 14.65
CA ASP A 358 4.22 -8.24 16.01
C ASP A 358 4.53 -6.79 16.42
N GLN A 359 5.35 -6.08 15.63
CA GLN A 359 5.70 -4.68 15.79
C GLN A 359 4.79 -3.79 14.93
N ASN A 360 4.42 -2.64 15.45
CA ASN A 360 3.62 -1.66 14.71
C ASN A 360 4.48 -0.83 13.73
N TYR A 361 3.81 0.01 12.93
CA TYR A 361 4.43 0.87 11.94
C TYR A 361 5.61 1.70 12.50
N ILE A 362 5.42 2.35 13.66
CA ILE A 362 6.45 3.22 14.27
C ILE A 362 7.69 2.40 14.65
N GLU A 363 7.50 1.28 15.35
CA GLU A 363 8.59 0.42 15.81
C GLU A 363 9.40 -0.15 14.65
N ARG A 364 8.72 -0.55 13.56
CA ARG A 364 9.38 -1.07 12.36
C ARG A 364 10.20 0.02 11.66
N MET A 365 9.64 1.22 11.50
CA MET A 365 10.37 2.35 10.90
C MET A 365 11.54 2.81 11.78
N GLU A 366 11.42 2.78 13.11
CA GLU A 366 12.56 3.03 14.03
C GLU A 366 13.67 1.98 13.86
N ASN A 367 13.31 0.71 13.61
CA ASN A 367 14.30 -0.33 13.33
C ASN A 367 14.98 -0.10 11.98
N ASN A 368 14.22 0.26 10.94
CA ASN A 368 14.78 0.65 9.64
C ASN A 368 15.78 1.81 9.79
N LEU A 369 15.45 2.81 10.59
CA LEU A 369 16.36 3.93 10.85
C LEU A 369 17.68 3.48 11.46
N LYS A 370 17.67 2.57 12.46
CA LYS A 370 18.87 2.01 13.08
C LYS A 370 19.72 1.22 12.09
N VAL A 371 19.06 0.45 11.22
CA VAL A 371 19.74 -0.32 10.16
C VAL A 371 20.42 0.64 9.18
N LEU A 372 19.71 1.65 8.69
CA LEU A 372 20.25 2.67 7.79
C LEU A 372 21.40 3.46 8.44
N GLU A 373 21.24 3.91 9.69
CA GLU A 373 22.32 4.57 10.44
C GLU A 373 23.59 3.74 10.42
N SER A 374 23.51 2.46 10.81
CA SER A 374 24.65 1.57 10.88
C SER A 374 25.28 1.21 9.51
N ALA A 375 24.54 1.34 8.43
CA ALA A 375 24.97 1.00 7.08
C ALA A 375 25.57 2.20 6.31
N LEU A 376 25.14 3.41 6.63
CA LEU A 376 25.49 4.64 5.91
C LEU A 376 26.50 5.54 6.66
N GLU A 377 27.05 5.06 7.80
CA GLU A 377 28.09 5.74 8.61
C GLU A 377 29.45 5.87 7.90
#